data_eb6f73cdffb42065d8cbbaf6f0708c1b
#
_entry.id   eb6f73cdffb42065d8cbbaf6f0708c1b
#
_cell.length_a   1.000
_cell.length_b   1.000
_cell.length_c   1.000
_cell.angle_alpha   90.00
_cell.angle_beta   90.00
_cell.angle_gamma   90.00
#
_symmetry.space_group_name_H-M   'P 1'
#
loop_
_entity.id
_entity.type
_entity.pdbx_description
1 polymer ?
#
loop_
_entity_poly.entity_id
_entity_poly.type
_entity_poly.pdbx_seq_one_letter_code
_entity_poly.pdbx_strand_id
1 'polypeptide(L)'
;MVASSLLELNVDEILGKVERRSRVKLPRDVIEVSLEPKLKMLCIRFRKPVKAELGEPLGHGIHLFTDRDTEEITAVEIVDLERM
;
A
#
# COMPACT_ATOMS: atom_id res chain seq x y z
N MET A 1 14.14 2.97 12.01
CA MET A 1 14.65 1.69 11.57
C MET A 1 13.79 1.11 10.48
N VAL A 2 14.40 0.55 9.45
CA VAL A 2 13.67 -0.05 8.33
C VAL A 2 13.47 -1.53 8.60
N ALA A 3 12.27 -2.02 8.31
CA ALA A 3 12.00 -3.45 8.39
C ALA A 3 12.80 -4.19 7.32
N SER A 4 13.52 -5.22 7.71
CA SER A 4 14.31 -6.05 6.80
C SER A 4 13.51 -7.27 6.31
N SER A 5 12.38 -7.55 6.93
CA SER A 5 11.51 -8.66 6.55
C SER A 5 10.07 -8.33 6.88
N LEU A 6 9.14 -9.10 6.32
CA LEU A 6 7.72 -8.93 6.58
C LEU A 6 7.34 -9.17 8.05
N LEU A 7 8.13 -9.96 8.76
CA LEU A 7 7.87 -10.25 10.17
C LEU A 7 8.09 -9.02 11.06
N GLU A 8 8.88 -8.05 10.59
CA GLU A 8 9.19 -6.84 11.33
C GLU A 8 8.21 -5.70 11.05
N LEU A 9 7.30 -5.89 10.11
CA LEU A 9 6.37 -4.85 9.70
C LEU A 9 5.13 -4.82 10.57
N ASN A 10 4.76 -3.61 10.98
CA ASN A 10 3.46 -3.36 11.59
C ASN A 10 2.56 -2.74 10.50
N VAL A 11 1.75 -3.58 9.87
CA VAL A 11 0.94 -3.17 8.73
C VAL A 11 -0.08 -2.10 9.11
N ASP A 12 -0.74 -2.26 10.26
CA ASP A 12 -1.75 -1.28 10.70
C ASP A 12 -1.13 0.10 10.93
N GLU A 13 0.08 0.13 11.48
CA GLU A 13 0.78 1.39 11.70
C GLU A 13 1.14 2.05 10.36
N ILE A 14 1.62 1.24 9.41
CA ILE A 14 1.96 1.74 8.07
C ILE A 14 0.73 2.29 7.38
N LEU A 15 -0.39 1.56 7.41
CA LEU A 15 -1.63 2.02 6.81
C LEU A 15 -2.11 3.32 7.45
N GLY A 16 -1.97 3.44 8.76
CA GLY A 16 -2.31 4.67 9.46
C GLY A 16 -1.48 5.86 9.02
N LYS A 17 -0.18 5.65 8.80
CA LYS A 17 0.71 6.71 8.29
C LYS A 17 0.32 7.12 6.88
N VAL A 18 0.00 6.15 6.01
CA VAL A 18 -0.44 6.43 4.65
C VAL A 18 -1.72 7.25 4.66
N GLU A 19 -2.68 6.87 5.48
CA GLU A 19 -3.94 7.60 5.60
C GLU A 19 -3.73 9.05 6.03
N ARG A 20 -2.85 9.27 7.00
CA ARG A 20 -2.57 10.62 7.47
C ARG A 20 -1.88 11.48 6.41
N ARG A 21 -0.98 10.89 5.62
CA ARG A 21 -0.25 11.63 4.58
C ARG A 21 -1.08 11.90 3.35
N SER A 22 -1.87 10.93 2.94
CA SER A 22 -2.64 11.02 1.69
C SER A 22 -4.08 11.46 1.89
N ARG A 23 -4.56 11.45 3.13
CA ARG A 23 -5.94 11.79 3.50
C ARG A 23 -6.97 10.87 2.84
N VAL A 24 -6.56 9.63 2.63
CA VAL A 24 -7.41 8.59 2.07
C VAL A 24 -7.62 7.54 3.15
N LYS A 25 -8.87 7.08 3.30
CA LYS A 25 -9.16 6.01 4.24
C LYS A 25 -8.94 4.67 3.56
N LEU A 26 -8.17 3.80 4.20
CA LEU A 26 -7.79 2.50 3.64
C LEU A 26 -8.52 1.36 4.33
N PRO A 27 -8.81 0.26 3.59
CA PRO A 27 -9.31 -0.95 4.22
C PRO A 27 -8.29 -1.54 5.20
N ARG A 28 -8.74 -2.43 6.05
CA ARG A 28 -7.87 -3.15 6.98
C ARG A 28 -7.81 -4.65 6.70
N ASP A 29 -8.62 -5.13 5.76
CA ASP A 29 -8.64 -6.54 5.36
C ASP A 29 -7.52 -6.80 4.36
N VAL A 30 -6.35 -7.11 4.88
CA VAL A 30 -5.15 -7.32 4.06
C VAL A 30 -5.07 -8.79 3.66
N ILE A 31 -4.96 -9.06 2.36
CA ILE A 31 -4.84 -10.43 1.86
C ILE A 31 -3.42 -10.78 1.43
N GLU A 32 -2.58 -9.78 1.17
CA GLU A 32 -1.21 -10.02 0.74
C GLU A 32 -0.34 -8.81 1.07
N VAL A 33 0.88 -9.08 1.50
CA VAL A 33 1.90 -8.04 1.70
C VAL A 33 3.16 -8.50 0.99
N SER A 34 3.70 -7.66 0.12
CA SER A 34 4.92 -7.94 -0.61
C SER A 34 5.95 -6.86 -0.34
N LEU A 35 7.16 -7.26 0.00
CA LEU A 35 8.27 -6.35 0.25
C LEU A 35 9.37 -6.61 -0.77
N GLU A 36 9.80 -5.57 -1.48
CA GLU A 36 10.96 -5.61 -2.35
C GLU A 36 12.10 -4.85 -1.68
N PRO A 37 13.06 -5.57 -1.05
CA PRO A 37 14.10 -4.93 -0.25
C PRO A 37 15.01 -4.00 -1.03
N LYS A 38 15.33 -4.35 -2.27
CA LYS A 38 16.23 -3.54 -3.10
C LYS A 38 15.66 -2.19 -3.43
N LEU A 39 14.36 -2.15 -3.71
CA LEU A 39 13.65 -0.92 -4.04
C LEU A 39 13.02 -0.28 -2.81
N LYS A 40 13.10 -0.94 -1.67
CA LYS A 40 12.46 -0.50 -0.42
C LYS A 40 10.98 -0.22 -0.65
N MET A 41 10.38 -1.05 -1.49
CA MET A 41 9.00 -0.90 -1.91
C MET A 41 8.13 -1.92 -1.18
N LEU A 42 7.00 -1.45 -0.67
CA LEU A 42 6.03 -2.28 0.01
C LEU A 42 4.71 -2.21 -0.75
N CYS A 43 4.13 -3.36 -1.03
CA CYS A 43 2.80 -3.43 -1.63
C CYS A 43 1.87 -4.15 -0.66
N ILE A 44 0.76 -3.51 -0.32
CA ILE A 44 -0.26 -4.07 0.56
C ILE A 44 -1.53 -4.23 -0.25
N ARG A 45 -2.00 -5.47 -0.39
CA ARG A 45 -3.18 -5.79 -1.19
C ARG A 45 -4.36 -6.11 -0.30
N PHE A 46 -5.49 -5.48 -0.58
CA PHE A 46 -6.74 -5.66 0.18
C PHE A 46 -7.71 -6.59 -0.52
N ARG A 47 -7.72 -6.56 -1.86
CA ARG A 47 -8.57 -7.47 -2.66
C ARG A 47 -8.01 -7.58 -4.06
N LYS A 48 -8.42 -8.61 -4.77
CA LYS A 48 -8.02 -8.79 -6.16
C LYS A 48 -8.98 -8.04 -7.06
N PRO A 49 -8.48 -7.32 -8.08
CA PRO A 49 -9.37 -6.65 -9.03
C PRO A 49 -10.08 -7.68 -9.90
N VAL A 50 -11.28 -7.32 -10.35
CA VAL A 50 -12.06 -8.22 -11.21
C VAL A 50 -11.43 -8.33 -12.60
N LYS A 51 -11.06 -7.22 -13.21
CA LYS A 51 -10.43 -7.19 -14.52
C LYS A 51 -9.17 -6.37 -14.56
N ALA A 52 -9.24 -5.12 -14.19
CA ALA A 52 -8.12 -4.20 -14.28
C ALA A 52 -8.09 -3.27 -13.08
N GLU A 53 -6.88 -2.80 -12.75
CA GLU A 53 -6.67 -1.80 -11.72
C GLU A 53 -6.24 -0.49 -12.34
N LEU A 54 -6.65 0.61 -11.71
CA LEU A 54 -6.13 1.93 -12.00
C LEU A 54 -5.15 2.31 -10.90
N GLY A 55 -3.96 2.74 -11.28
CA GLY A 55 -2.97 3.24 -10.34
C GLY A 55 -2.96 4.76 -10.32
N GLU A 56 -2.96 5.34 -9.13
CA GLU A 56 -2.95 6.79 -8.96
C GLU A 56 -1.87 7.19 -7.96
N PRO A 57 -0.95 8.09 -8.35
CA PRO A 57 0.04 8.59 -7.41
C PRO A 57 -0.60 9.58 -6.44
N LEU A 58 -0.34 9.37 -5.15
CA LEU A 58 -0.88 10.25 -4.09
C LEU A 58 0.18 11.21 -3.55
N GLY A 59 1.41 11.14 -4.08
CA GLY A 59 2.53 11.89 -3.54
C GLY A 59 3.28 11.09 -2.47
N HIS A 60 4.43 11.59 -2.05
CA HIS A 60 5.26 10.97 -1.01
C HIS A 60 5.64 9.51 -1.26
N GLY A 61 5.70 9.10 -2.55
CA GLY A 61 6.02 7.73 -2.90
C GLY A 61 4.88 6.74 -2.68
N ILE A 62 3.66 7.23 -2.54
CA ILE A 62 2.48 6.40 -2.32
C ILE A 62 1.66 6.31 -3.60
N HIS A 63 1.32 5.07 -4.02
CA HIS A 63 0.45 4.82 -5.16
C HIS A 63 -0.76 4.04 -4.69
N LEU A 64 -1.93 4.50 -5.04
CA LEU A 64 -3.19 3.85 -4.71
C LEU A 64 -3.71 3.11 -5.93
N PHE A 65 -4.16 1.87 -5.72
CA PHE A 65 -4.76 1.08 -6.78
C PHE A 65 -6.24 0.84 -6.48
N THR A 66 -7.06 1.06 -7.48
CA THR A 66 -8.51 0.86 -7.37
C THR A 66 -8.98 -0.07 -8.46
N ASP A 67 -10.05 -0.82 -8.19
CA ASP A 67 -10.71 -1.62 -9.20
C ASP A 67 -11.40 -0.68 -10.18
N ARG A 68 -11.11 -0.86 -11.45
CA ARG A 68 -11.63 0.01 -12.51
C ARG A 68 -13.17 -0.01 -12.57
N ASP A 69 -13.77 -1.14 -12.29
CA ASP A 69 -15.22 -1.30 -12.43
C ASP A 69 -15.99 -0.92 -11.16
N THR A 70 -15.47 -1.27 -9.99
CA THR A 70 -16.16 -1.03 -8.72
C THR A 70 -15.70 0.23 -7.99
N GLU A 71 -14.55 0.76 -8.36
CA GLU A 71 -13.89 1.90 -7.72
C GLU A 71 -13.44 1.61 -6.29
N GLU A 72 -13.43 0.34 -5.89
CA GLU A 72 -12.95 -0.05 -4.56
C GLU A 72 -11.43 -0.06 -4.53
N ILE A 73 -10.87 0.30 -3.38
CA ILE A 73 -9.41 0.26 -3.19
C ILE A 73 -8.96 -1.20 -3.14
N THR A 74 -8.04 -1.56 -4.04
CA THR A 74 -7.54 -2.93 -4.14
C THR A 74 -6.16 -3.09 -3.52
N ALA A 75 -5.32 -2.06 -3.59
CA ALA A 75 -3.96 -2.13 -3.07
C ALA A 75 -3.39 -0.75 -2.83
N VAL A 76 -2.33 -0.69 -2.04
CA VAL A 76 -1.51 0.50 -1.90
C VAL A 76 -0.04 0.08 -2.02
N GLU A 77 0.74 0.89 -2.73
CA GLU A 77 2.17 0.66 -2.93
C GLU A 77 2.94 1.83 -2.34
N ILE A 78 3.96 1.52 -1.58
CA ILE A 78 4.78 2.53 -0.93
C ILE A 78 6.21 2.36 -1.43
N VAL A 79 6.70 3.37 -2.15
CA VAL A 79 8.06 3.40 -2.64
C VAL A 79 8.91 4.14 -1.61
N ASP A 80 10.08 3.58 -1.32
CA ASP A 80 11.01 4.14 -0.33
C ASP A 80 10.39 4.20 1.07
N LEU A 81 10.11 3.02 1.59
CA LEU A 81 9.48 2.83 2.90
C LEU A 81 10.21 3.58 4.03
N GLU A 82 11.52 3.76 3.90
CA GLU A 82 12.32 4.45 4.91
C GLU A 82 11.92 5.91 5.13
N ARG A 83 11.31 6.51 4.12
CA ARG A 83 10.93 7.93 4.16
C ARG A 83 9.58 8.18 4.80
N MET A 84 8.92 7.13 5.20
CA MET A 84 7.63 7.27 5.86
C MET A 84 7.71 7.60 7.35
#